data_70c0c5f4d03bec0afaf4314c16c5dd31
#
_entry.id   70c0c5f4d03bec0afaf4314c16c5dd31
#
_cell.length_a   1.000
_cell.length_b   1.000
_cell.length_c   1.000
_cell.angle_alpha   90.00
_cell.angle_beta   90.00
_cell.angle_gamma   90.00
#
_symmetry.space_group_name_H-M   'P 1'
#
loop_
_entity.id
_entity.type
_entity.pdbx_description
1 polymer ?
#
loop_
_entity_poly.entity_id
_entity_poly.type
_entity_poly.pdbx_seq_one_letter_code
_entity_poly.pdbx_strand_id
1 'polypeptide(L)'
;IINWSFKSMIKDLKICGVSDPKTLNYILNHPNPPKFIGFITNYKKRKRYVGYENLKKLVNVNKNQTNFVSVLVSPTNELLEKIKDLNFDYYQLYDVDPVRTIEIKEKYKIKIISALTISNKKDVDRYKDYLKISEIILFDSKGYHRSESFDHNLLEQVPNEVNKMIAGNIQIDDIPNFKNKGFIIDLSGSIENNKGKKDINKIDRLLKLFAKTWGLKKEYQL
;
A
#
# COMPACT_ATOMS: atom_id res chain seq x y z
N ILE A 1 -4.05 0.40 38.88
CA ILE A 1 -3.65 -0.33 37.64
C ILE A 1 -4.45 0.31 36.51
N ILE A 2 -3.84 1.23 35.75
CA ILE A 2 -4.49 1.92 34.63
C ILE A 2 -4.38 0.98 33.43
N ASN A 3 -5.50 0.37 33.08
CA ASN A 3 -5.65 -0.47 31.91
C ASN A 3 -5.69 0.42 30.66
N TRP A 4 -4.54 0.63 30.00
CA TRP A 4 -4.46 1.30 28.71
C TRP A 4 -5.03 0.36 27.66
N SER A 5 -6.34 0.47 27.40
CA SER A 5 -6.97 -0.08 26.22
C SER A 5 -6.26 0.55 25.00
N PHE A 6 -5.42 -0.20 24.31
CA PHE A 6 -4.91 0.14 22.98
C PHE A 6 -6.11 0.22 22.03
N LYS A 7 -6.75 1.38 21.95
CA LYS A 7 -7.69 1.66 20.87
C LYS A 7 -6.91 1.54 19.56
N SER A 8 -7.30 0.61 18.72
CA SER A 8 -6.72 0.42 17.39
C SER A 8 -6.89 1.70 16.57
N MET A 9 -5.83 2.50 16.48
CA MET A 9 -5.79 3.64 15.57
C MET A 9 -5.45 3.13 14.16
N ILE A 10 -5.88 3.79 13.09
CA ILE A 10 -5.32 3.51 11.75
C ILE A 10 -3.81 3.50 11.91
N LYS A 11 -3.22 2.49 11.27
CA LYS A 11 -1.83 2.21 11.49
C LYS A 11 -0.92 3.10 10.65
N ASP A 12 -1.31 3.31 9.39
CA ASP A 12 -0.48 4.03 8.41
C ASP A 12 -1.21 4.29 7.07
N LEU A 13 -0.51 4.97 6.15
CA LEU A 13 -1.00 5.35 4.84
C LEU A 13 -0.06 4.81 3.74
N LYS A 14 -0.64 4.36 2.62
CA LYS A 14 0.07 4.04 1.39
C LYS A 14 -0.47 4.87 0.23
N ILE A 15 0.42 5.40 -0.58
CA ILE A 15 0.12 6.03 -1.87
C ILE A 15 0.63 5.12 -2.97
N CYS A 16 -0.29 4.55 -3.76
CA CYS A 16 0.04 3.55 -4.77
C CYS A 16 0.02 4.12 -6.19
N GLY A 17 0.93 3.63 -7.03
CA GLY A 17 1.00 3.99 -8.44
C GLY A 17 1.64 5.34 -8.70
N VAL A 18 2.65 5.69 -7.93
CA VAL A 18 3.55 6.82 -8.23
C VAL A 18 4.41 6.45 -9.42
N SER A 19 4.48 7.32 -10.43
CA SER A 19 5.12 7.02 -11.71
C SER A 19 6.02 8.15 -12.26
N ASP A 20 6.16 9.24 -11.53
CA ASP A 20 6.99 10.37 -11.97
C ASP A 20 7.82 10.98 -10.81
N PRO A 21 9.00 11.53 -11.11
CA PRO A 21 9.92 12.07 -10.10
C PRO A 21 9.37 13.28 -9.35
N LYS A 22 8.57 14.13 -10.00
CA LYS A 22 8.02 15.33 -9.38
C LYS A 22 7.06 14.97 -8.25
N THR A 23 6.14 14.05 -8.53
CA THR A 23 5.20 13.53 -7.54
C THR A 23 5.93 12.81 -6.39
N LEU A 24 6.89 11.95 -6.73
CA LEU A 24 7.68 11.24 -5.71
C LEU A 24 8.41 12.20 -4.78
N ASN A 25 9.12 13.16 -5.34
CA ASN A 25 9.86 14.17 -4.57
C ASN A 25 8.93 14.99 -3.65
N TYR A 26 7.75 15.38 -4.16
CA TYR A 26 6.75 16.07 -3.35
C TYR A 26 6.33 15.25 -2.14
N ILE A 27 6.00 13.97 -2.34
CA ILE A 27 5.55 13.08 -1.27
C ILE A 27 6.65 12.87 -0.22
N LEU A 28 7.89 12.61 -0.65
CA LEU A 28 9.01 12.32 0.25
C LEU A 28 9.42 13.53 1.10
N ASN A 29 9.23 14.74 0.59
CA ASN A 29 9.55 15.99 1.31
C ASN A 29 8.33 16.63 2.00
N HIS A 30 7.16 15.96 1.95
CA HIS A 30 6.00 16.45 2.68
C HIS A 30 6.23 16.34 4.19
N PRO A 31 5.75 17.31 5.01
CA PRO A 31 5.91 17.26 6.48
C PRO A 31 5.34 16.00 7.15
N ASN A 32 4.36 15.36 6.51
CA ASN A 32 3.74 14.12 6.97
C ASN A 32 3.73 13.11 5.81
N PRO A 33 4.88 12.53 5.45
CA PRO A 33 4.92 11.59 4.34
C PRO A 33 4.20 10.28 4.72
N PRO A 34 3.64 9.55 3.73
CA PRO A 34 3.05 8.25 3.98
C PRO A 34 4.14 7.23 4.32
N LYS A 35 3.78 6.18 5.03
CA LYS A 35 4.73 5.11 5.35
C LYS A 35 5.10 4.25 4.16
N PHE A 36 4.23 4.19 3.15
CA PHE A 36 4.43 3.35 1.98
C PHE A 36 4.16 4.12 0.68
N ILE A 37 5.01 3.92 -0.32
CA ILE A 37 4.80 4.36 -1.70
C ILE A 37 4.88 3.14 -2.62
N GLY A 38 3.83 2.90 -3.43
CA GLY A 38 3.74 1.80 -4.36
C GLY A 38 4.06 2.18 -5.80
N PHE A 39 4.83 1.33 -6.49
CA PHE A 39 5.21 1.47 -7.90
C PHE A 39 4.71 0.24 -8.66
N ILE A 40 3.93 0.43 -9.75
CA ILE A 40 3.43 -0.68 -10.57
C ILE A 40 4.52 -1.14 -11.51
N THR A 41 5.06 -2.34 -11.26
CA THR A 41 6.31 -2.80 -11.85
C THR A 41 6.13 -3.71 -13.07
N ASN A 42 5.08 -4.52 -13.12
CA ASN A 42 4.93 -5.48 -14.22
C ASN A 42 3.57 -5.50 -14.91
N TYR A 43 2.60 -4.71 -14.47
CA TYR A 43 1.27 -4.71 -15.09
C TYR A 43 1.14 -3.62 -16.14
N LYS A 44 1.67 -3.86 -17.36
CA LYS A 44 1.78 -2.90 -18.49
C LYS A 44 0.45 -2.30 -18.94
N LYS A 45 -0.68 -2.98 -18.71
CA LYS A 45 -2.03 -2.47 -19.05
C LYS A 45 -2.48 -1.31 -18.17
N ARG A 46 -1.81 -1.05 -17.05
CA ARG A 46 -2.13 0.06 -16.15
C ARG A 46 -1.44 1.34 -16.60
N LYS A 47 -2.17 2.46 -16.60
CA LYS A 47 -1.62 3.81 -16.88
C LYS A 47 -0.48 4.23 -15.94
N ARG A 48 -0.39 3.60 -14.77
CA ARG A 48 0.62 3.85 -13.72
C ARG A 48 1.83 2.94 -13.83
N TYR A 49 1.89 2.09 -14.85
CA TYR A 49 3.04 1.22 -15.08
C TYR A 49 4.30 2.04 -15.32
N VAL A 50 5.39 1.65 -14.67
CA VAL A 50 6.70 2.25 -14.85
C VAL A 50 7.64 1.23 -15.48
N GLY A 51 8.12 1.53 -16.68
CA GLY A 51 9.13 0.69 -17.34
C GLY A 51 10.44 0.64 -16.55
N TYR A 52 11.17 -0.47 -16.66
CA TYR A 52 12.33 -0.78 -15.82
C TYR A 52 13.37 0.35 -15.71
N GLU A 53 13.77 0.94 -16.83
CA GLU A 53 14.81 1.99 -16.84
C GLU A 53 14.35 3.26 -16.09
N ASN A 54 13.09 3.62 -16.24
CA ASN A 54 12.49 4.72 -15.49
C ASN A 54 12.30 4.37 -14.02
N LEU A 55 11.89 3.14 -13.73
CA LEU A 55 11.74 2.64 -12.36
C LEU A 55 13.06 2.69 -11.61
N LYS A 56 14.14 2.19 -12.21
CA LYS A 56 15.49 2.22 -11.63
C LYS A 56 15.92 3.64 -11.23
N LYS A 57 15.67 4.61 -12.10
CA LYS A 57 15.96 6.03 -11.82
C LYS A 57 15.05 6.58 -10.72
N LEU A 58 13.76 6.22 -10.78
CA LEU A 58 12.73 6.73 -9.88
C LEU A 58 12.96 6.29 -8.43
N VAL A 59 13.34 5.02 -8.21
CA VAL A 59 13.53 4.47 -6.86
C VAL A 59 14.95 4.68 -6.30
N ASN A 60 15.89 5.19 -7.11
CA ASN A 60 17.25 5.49 -6.69
C ASN A 60 17.34 6.88 -6.05
N VAL A 61 16.59 7.10 -4.98
CA VAL A 61 16.53 8.35 -4.23
C VAL A 61 16.55 8.04 -2.72
N ASN A 62 16.88 9.07 -1.93
CA ASN A 62 16.71 8.96 -0.48
C ASN A 62 15.20 8.93 -0.17
N LYS A 63 14.72 7.82 0.37
CA LYS A 63 13.30 7.61 0.72
C LYS A 63 12.95 8.00 2.14
N ASN A 64 13.92 8.55 2.89
CA ASN A 64 13.75 8.92 4.30
C ASN A 64 13.16 7.74 5.12
N GLN A 65 12.04 7.96 5.81
CA GLN A 65 11.34 6.93 6.60
C GLN A 65 10.24 6.20 5.82
N THR A 66 10.09 6.48 4.52
CA THR A 66 9.07 5.86 3.66
C THR A 66 9.55 4.54 3.09
N ASN A 67 8.71 3.51 3.12
CA ASN A 67 9.01 2.22 2.49
C ASN A 67 8.56 2.22 1.03
N PHE A 68 9.43 1.77 0.14
CA PHE A 68 9.10 1.56 -1.28
C PHE A 68 8.57 0.15 -1.52
N VAL A 69 7.46 0.08 -2.24
CA VAL A 69 6.72 -1.16 -2.50
C VAL A 69 6.67 -1.42 -4.01
N SER A 70 7.27 -2.51 -4.47
CA SER A 70 7.08 -3.00 -5.84
C SER A 70 5.77 -3.75 -5.93
N VAL A 71 4.83 -3.27 -6.75
CA VAL A 71 3.52 -3.91 -6.96
C VAL A 71 3.61 -4.84 -8.17
N LEU A 72 3.37 -6.11 -7.91
CA LEU A 72 3.61 -7.22 -8.82
C LEU A 72 2.37 -8.11 -8.97
N VAL A 73 2.05 -8.49 -10.20
CA VAL A 73 0.98 -9.45 -10.52
C VAL A 73 1.62 -10.68 -11.13
N SER A 74 1.51 -11.84 -10.48
CA SER A 74 2.09 -13.12 -10.93
C SER A 74 3.50 -12.96 -11.50
N PRO A 75 4.49 -12.46 -10.73
CA PRO A 75 5.81 -12.13 -11.26
C PRO A 75 6.60 -13.36 -11.69
N THR A 76 7.27 -13.28 -12.84
CA THR A 76 8.22 -14.31 -13.30
C THR A 76 9.55 -14.22 -12.57
N ASN A 77 10.32 -15.32 -12.56
CA ASN A 77 11.67 -15.31 -11.98
C ASN A 77 12.58 -14.30 -12.68
N GLU A 78 12.48 -14.18 -14.00
CA GLU A 78 13.26 -13.22 -14.78
C GLU A 78 13.02 -11.78 -14.31
N LEU A 79 11.75 -11.42 -14.09
CA LEU A 79 11.42 -10.10 -13.57
C LEU A 79 11.99 -9.89 -12.16
N LEU A 80 11.81 -10.86 -11.27
CA LEU A 80 12.31 -10.78 -9.89
C LEU A 80 13.83 -10.63 -9.84
N GLU A 81 14.57 -11.40 -10.64
CA GLU A 81 16.02 -11.22 -10.78
C GLU A 81 16.40 -9.82 -11.28
N LYS A 82 15.61 -9.28 -12.20
CA LYS A 82 15.86 -7.95 -12.76
C LYS A 82 15.68 -6.82 -11.76
N ILE A 83 14.75 -6.97 -10.80
CA ILE A 83 14.41 -5.91 -9.85
C ILE A 83 14.98 -6.11 -8.44
N LYS A 84 15.63 -7.23 -8.15
CA LYS A 84 16.10 -7.61 -6.81
C LYS A 84 17.03 -6.58 -6.15
N ASP A 85 17.84 -5.90 -6.97
CA ASP A 85 18.82 -4.92 -6.49
C ASP A 85 18.27 -3.48 -6.48
N LEU A 86 16.99 -3.29 -6.84
CA LEU A 86 16.34 -2.00 -6.73
C LEU A 86 15.97 -1.69 -5.28
N ASN A 87 15.88 -0.42 -4.95
CA ASN A 87 15.67 0.09 -3.58
C ASN A 87 14.24 -0.14 -3.05
N PHE A 88 13.75 -1.40 -3.10
CA PHE A 88 12.45 -1.80 -2.55
C PHE A 88 12.59 -2.41 -1.15
N ASP A 89 11.62 -2.12 -0.28
CA ASP A 89 11.49 -2.72 1.06
C ASP A 89 10.47 -3.85 1.07
N TYR A 90 9.49 -3.79 0.18
CA TYR A 90 8.40 -4.76 0.08
C TYR A 90 8.11 -5.13 -1.37
N TYR A 91 7.74 -6.41 -1.56
CA TYR A 91 7.00 -6.85 -2.73
C TYR A 91 5.54 -7.04 -2.37
N GLN A 92 4.64 -6.34 -3.07
CA GLN A 92 3.20 -6.54 -2.99
C GLN A 92 2.78 -7.48 -4.10
N LEU A 93 2.32 -8.67 -3.73
CA LEU A 93 2.06 -9.78 -4.63
C LEU A 93 0.57 -9.99 -4.84
N TYR A 94 0.10 -9.83 -6.07
CA TYR A 94 -1.23 -10.23 -6.53
C TYR A 94 -1.15 -11.55 -7.29
N ASP A 95 -2.16 -12.42 -7.12
CA ASP A 95 -2.30 -13.70 -7.81
C ASP A 95 -1.05 -14.60 -7.67
N VAL A 96 -0.51 -14.65 -6.47
CA VAL A 96 0.61 -15.53 -6.08
C VAL A 96 0.14 -16.40 -4.91
N ASP A 97 0.25 -17.71 -5.07
CA ASP A 97 -0.12 -18.67 -4.02
C ASP A 97 0.87 -18.66 -2.85
N PRO A 98 0.52 -19.26 -1.69
CA PRO A 98 1.35 -19.24 -0.50
C PRO A 98 2.74 -19.90 -0.72
N VAL A 99 2.83 -21.01 -1.45
CA VAL A 99 4.08 -21.72 -1.70
C VAL A 99 5.04 -20.82 -2.48
N ARG A 100 4.55 -20.25 -3.57
CA ARG A 100 5.32 -19.32 -4.40
C ARG A 100 5.70 -18.05 -3.63
N THR A 101 4.83 -17.59 -2.72
CA THR A 101 5.11 -16.42 -1.87
C THR A 101 6.28 -16.69 -0.92
N ILE A 102 6.36 -17.90 -0.32
CA ILE A 102 7.51 -18.32 0.51
C ILE A 102 8.79 -18.34 -0.30
N GLU A 103 8.78 -18.95 -1.49
CA GLU A 103 9.96 -19.02 -2.37
C GLU A 103 10.51 -17.61 -2.68
N ILE A 104 9.63 -16.67 -3.03
CA ILE A 104 10.02 -15.30 -3.32
C ILE A 104 10.61 -14.63 -2.07
N LYS A 105 9.94 -14.74 -0.94
CA LYS A 105 10.39 -14.16 0.32
C LYS A 105 11.78 -14.64 0.71
N GLU A 106 11.97 -15.94 0.69
CA GLU A 106 13.22 -16.56 1.13
C GLU A 106 14.37 -16.30 0.16
N LYS A 107 14.11 -16.41 -1.15
CA LYS A 107 15.13 -16.20 -2.17
C LYS A 107 15.62 -14.76 -2.21
N TYR A 108 14.72 -13.79 -2.15
CA TYR A 108 15.08 -12.37 -2.29
C TYR A 108 15.23 -11.63 -0.95
N LYS A 109 14.98 -12.31 0.18
CA LYS A 109 15.06 -11.73 1.54
C LYS A 109 14.29 -10.43 1.67
N ILE A 110 13.13 -10.36 1.03
CA ILE A 110 12.27 -9.17 0.93
C ILE A 110 11.00 -9.34 1.78
N LYS A 111 10.50 -8.24 2.34
CA LYS A 111 9.22 -8.24 3.04
C LYS A 111 8.06 -8.36 2.06
N ILE A 112 7.01 -9.08 2.46
CA ILE A 112 5.87 -9.35 1.59
C ILE A 112 4.59 -8.66 2.07
N ILE A 113 3.87 -8.10 1.10
CA ILE A 113 2.46 -7.73 1.22
C ILE A 113 1.69 -8.68 0.32
N SER A 114 0.93 -9.62 0.88
CA SER A 114 0.05 -10.48 0.09
C SER A 114 -1.26 -9.77 -0.19
N ALA A 115 -1.56 -9.56 -1.46
CA ALA A 115 -2.76 -8.87 -1.92
C ALA A 115 -3.85 -9.86 -2.30
N LEU A 116 -4.96 -9.80 -1.56
CA LEU A 116 -6.15 -10.63 -1.76
C LEU A 116 -7.25 -9.80 -2.39
N THR A 117 -7.80 -10.29 -3.49
CA THR A 117 -8.96 -9.67 -4.14
C THR A 117 -10.24 -10.19 -3.52
N ILE A 118 -11.06 -9.27 -2.98
CA ILE A 118 -12.22 -9.57 -2.15
C ILE A 118 -13.51 -9.30 -2.90
N SER A 119 -14.40 -10.28 -2.91
CA SER A 119 -15.80 -10.17 -3.35
C SER A 119 -16.77 -10.67 -2.28
N ASN A 120 -16.32 -11.57 -1.43
CA ASN A 120 -17.15 -12.22 -0.42
C ASN A 120 -16.31 -12.71 0.77
N LYS A 121 -16.98 -13.27 1.77
CA LYS A 121 -16.35 -13.76 3.00
C LYS A 121 -15.29 -14.84 2.76
N LYS A 122 -15.47 -15.74 1.79
CA LYS A 122 -14.49 -16.81 1.49
C LYS A 122 -13.17 -16.22 0.98
N ASP A 123 -13.25 -15.12 0.22
CA ASP A 123 -12.05 -14.44 -0.25
C ASP A 123 -11.27 -13.83 0.92
N VAL A 124 -11.97 -13.31 1.93
CA VAL A 124 -11.35 -12.80 3.16
C VAL A 124 -10.63 -13.92 3.90
N ASP A 125 -11.27 -15.07 4.10
CA ASP A 125 -10.72 -16.20 4.87
C ASP A 125 -9.37 -16.70 4.35
N ARG A 126 -9.03 -16.45 3.08
CA ARG A 126 -7.73 -16.77 2.48
C ARG A 126 -6.55 -16.10 3.18
N TYR A 127 -6.76 -15.04 3.96
CA TYR A 127 -5.68 -14.40 4.71
C TYR A 127 -4.92 -15.39 5.62
N LYS A 128 -5.63 -16.42 6.10
CA LYS A 128 -5.08 -17.46 7.01
C LYS A 128 -3.88 -18.18 6.40
N ASP A 129 -3.90 -18.38 5.09
CA ASP A 129 -2.83 -19.09 4.35
C ASP A 129 -1.55 -18.25 4.26
N TYR A 130 -1.63 -16.93 4.48
CA TYR A 130 -0.51 -16.00 4.35
C TYR A 130 0.00 -15.44 5.68
N LEU A 131 -0.64 -15.74 6.83
CA LEU A 131 -0.31 -15.15 8.14
C LEU A 131 1.13 -15.32 8.58
N LYS A 132 1.74 -16.48 8.30
CA LYS A 132 3.14 -16.78 8.67
C LYS A 132 4.16 -16.36 7.62
N ILE A 133 3.68 -15.89 6.49
CA ILE A 133 4.50 -15.61 5.30
C ILE A 133 4.67 -14.11 5.09
N SER A 134 3.58 -13.36 5.28
CA SER A 134 3.50 -11.95 4.90
C SER A 134 3.51 -11.04 6.11
N GLU A 135 4.21 -9.93 6.01
CA GLU A 135 4.21 -8.88 7.01
C GLU A 135 2.89 -8.10 7.04
N ILE A 136 2.22 -8.03 5.89
CA ILE A 136 0.96 -7.29 5.72
C ILE A 136 0.05 -8.09 4.78
N ILE A 137 -1.24 -8.16 5.12
CA ILE A 137 -2.29 -8.66 4.23
C ILE A 137 -3.06 -7.46 3.67
N LEU A 138 -3.02 -7.29 2.36
CA LEU A 138 -3.84 -6.30 1.66
C LEU A 138 -5.14 -6.92 1.20
N PHE A 139 -6.25 -6.34 1.61
CA PHE A 139 -7.60 -6.65 1.14
C PHE A 139 -8.00 -5.58 0.12
N ASP A 140 -8.08 -5.95 -1.14
CA ASP A 140 -8.41 -5.06 -2.26
C ASP A 140 -9.70 -5.51 -2.94
N SER A 141 -10.41 -4.60 -3.58
CA SER A 141 -11.60 -4.95 -4.34
C SER A 141 -11.27 -5.79 -5.58
N LYS A 142 -12.22 -6.62 -6.00
CA LYS A 142 -12.11 -7.40 -7.22
C LYS A 142 -12.14 -6.49 -8.44
N GLY A 143 -11.23 -6.74 -9.37
CA GLY A 143 -11.20 -6.07 -10.66
C GLY A 143 -10.07 -5.07 -10.80
N TYR A 144 -8.98 -5.51 -11.44
CA TYR A 144 -7.87 -4.64 -11.87
C TYR A 144 -8.31 -3.55 -12.86
N HIS A 145 -9.52 -3.62 -13.44
CA HIS A 145 -10.02 -2.72 -14.46
C HIS A 145 -10.98 -1.66 -13.96
N ARG A 146 -11.71 -1.93 -12.87
CA ARG A 146 -12.58 -0.99 -12.18
C ARG A 146 -12.37 -1.15 -10.68
N SER A 147 -12.09 -0.05 -10.00
CA SER A 147 -12.08 -0.04 -8.55
C SER A 147 -13.52 -0.04 -8.06
N GLU A 148 -14.08 -1.22 -7.86
CA GLU A 148 -15.34 -1.37 -7.13
C GLU A 148 -15.00 -1.38 -5.65
N SER A 149 -15.84 -0.80 -4.81
CA SER A 149 -15.71 -0.96 -3.37
C SER A 149 -16.23 -2.33 -2.97
N PHE A 150 -15.65 -2.94 -1.95
CA PHE A 150 -16.23 -4.10 -1.28
C PHE A 150 -16.72 -3.70 0.13
N ASP A 151 -17.59 -4.51 0.71
CA ASP A 151 -18.07 -4.27 2.08
C ASP A 151 -16.94 -4.50 3.08
N HIS A 152 -16.38 -3.42 3.64
CA HIS A 152 -15.29 -3.48 4.61
C HIS A 152 -15.70 -4.14 5.94
N ASN A 153 -17.01 -4.29 6.23
CA ASN A 153 -17.48 -5.01 7.41
C ASN A 153 -17.10 -6.50 7.35
N LEU A 154 -16.86 -7.04 6.15
CA LEU A 154 -16.32 -8.40 5.98
C LEU A 154 -14.97 -8.59 6.69
N LEU A 155 -14.24 -7.53 6.98
CA LEU A 155 -12.94 -7.58 7.66
C LEU A 155 -13.04 -7.56 9.19
N GLU A 156 -14.22 -7.39 9.78
CA GLU A 156 -14.42 -7.40 11.23
C GLU A 156 -14.08 -8.76 11.85
N GLN A 157 -14.18 -9.83 11.08
CA GLN A 157 -13.78 -11.18 11.50
C GLN A 157 -12.26 -11.42 11.50
N VAL A 158 -11.48 -10.53 10.87
CA VAL A 158 -10.01 -10.66 10.81
C VAL A 158 -9.42 -10.14 12.13
N PRO A 159 -8.66 -10.94 12.88
CA PRO A 159 -8.11 -10.54 14.17
C PRO A 159 -7.29 -9.23 14.11
N ASN A 160 -7.29 -8.50 15.22
CA ASN A 160 -6.58 -7.20 15.28
C ASN A 160 -5.06 -7.33 15.21
N GLU A 161 -4.53 -8.49 15.54
CA GLU A 161 -3.10 -8.82 15.47
C GLU A 161 -2.59 -8.91 14.02
N VAL A 162 -3.49 -9.15 13.07
CA VAL A 162 -3.16 -9.18 11.65
C VAL A 162 -2.90 -7.76 11.16
N ASN A 163 -1.73 -7.54 10.57
CA ASN A 163 -1.43 -6.28 9.89
C ASN A 163 -2.27 -6.16 8.62
N LYS A 164 -3.35 -5.42 8.70
CA LYS A 164 -4.33 -5.26 7.62
C LYS A 164 -4.07 -3.99 6.84
N MET A 165 -3.97 -4.11 5.53
CA MET A 165 -4.03 -3.00 4.58
C MET A 165 -5.32 -3.10 3.79
N ILE A 166 -5.97 -1.99 3.51
CA ILE A 166 -7.21 -1.96 2.72
C ILE A 166 -7.05 -1.04 1.52
N ALA A 167 -7.62 -1.49 0.40
CA ALA A 167 -7.73 -0.72 -0.85
C ALA A 167 -9.13 -0.90 -1.46
N GLY A 168 -9.35 -0.42 -2.66
CA GLY A 168 -10.61 -0.57 -3.38
C GLY A 168 -11.50 0.67 -3.27
N ASN A 169 -11.34 1.59 -4.21
CA ASN A 169 -12.14 2.81 -4.39
C ASN A 169 -12.31 3.71 -3.15
N ILE A 170 -11.36 3.66 -2.22
CA ILE A 170 -11.37 4.52 -1.02
C ILE A 170 -11.15 5.97 -1.44
N GLN A 171 -12.05 6.86 -1.03
CA GLN A 171 -11.96 8.30 -1.28
C GLN A 171 -11.24 9.01 -0.12
N ILE A 172 -10.72 10.21 -0.39
CA ILE A 172 -10.06 11.02 0.66
C ILE A 172 -11.02 11.28 1.82
N ASP A 173 -12.30 11.54 1.50
CA ASP A 173 -13.32 11.87 2.49
C ASP A 173 -13.76 10.66 3.33
N ASP A 174 -13.42 9.42 2.93
CA ASP A 174 -13.69 8.21 3.71
C ASP A 174 -12.69 8.01 4.85
N ILE A 175 -11.53 8.68 4.81
CA ILE A 175 -10.44 8.48 5.77
C ILE A 175 -10.90 8.56 7.24
N PRO A 176 -11.73 9.54 7.66
CA PRO A 176 -12.21 9.60 9.04
C PRO A 176 -13.00 8.36 9.49
N ASN A 177 -13.68 7.67 8.57
CA ASN A 177 -14.51 6.48 8.86
C ASN A 177 -13.65 5.26 9.24
N PHE A 178 -12.37 5.27 8.92
CA PHE A 178 -11.42 4.22 9.27
C PHE A 178 -10.66 4.49 10.57
N LYS A 179 -10.91 5.62 11.21
CA LYS A 179 -10.31 5.96 12.51
C LYS A 179 -10.61 4.86 13.52
N ASN A 180 -9.60 4.39 14.23
CA ASN A 180 -9.67 3.33 15.23
C ASN A 180 -9.93 1.90 14.70
N LYS A 181 -9.90 1.67 13.39
CA LYS A 181 -10.07 0.33 12.81
C LYS A 181 -8.75 -0.44 12.60
N GLY A 182 -7.61 0.18 12.88
CA GLY A 182 -6.29 -0.49 12.82
C GLY A 182 -5.80 -0.87 11.43
N PHE A 183 -6.34 -0.23 10.37
CA PHE A 183 -5.93 -0.48 8.99
C PHE A 183 -4.78 0.42 8.54
N ILE A 184 -3.95 -0.09 7.63
CA ILE A 184 -3.18 0.72 6.70
C ILE A 184 -4.09 1.02 5.51
N ILE A 185 -4.22 2.28 5.12
CA ILE A 185 -5.11 2.66 4.00
C ILE A 185 -4.28 2.89 2.75
N ASP A 186 -4.61 2.18 1.67
CA ASP A 186 -3.95 2.28 0.37
C ASP A 186 -4.83 3.05 -0.63
N LEU A 187 -4.37 4.22 -1.06
CA LEU A 187 -5.06 5.05 -2.04
C LEU A 187 -4.30 5.11 -3.36
N SER A 188 -5.06 5.06 -4.44
CA SER A 188 -4.50 5.19 -5.78
C SER A 188 -5.33 6.12 -6.67
N GLY A 189 -6.51 5.69 -7.12
CA GLY A 189 -7.34 6.43 -8.09
C GLY A 189 -7.90 7.74 -7.56
N SER A 190 -8.32 7.77 -6.31
CA SER A 190 -8.94 8.96 -5.68
C SER A 190 -8.03 10.19 -5.59
N ILE A 191 -6.71 9.97 -5.67
CA ILE A 191 -5.70 11.02 -5.66
C ILE A 191 -5.12 11.32 -7.06
N GLU A 192 -5.90 11.04 -8.10
CA GLU A 192 -5.55 11.32 -9.49
C GLU A 192 -6.42 12.41 -10.07
N ASN A 193 -5.86 13.08 -11.10
CA ASN A 193 -6.61 14.00 -11.94
C ASN A 193 -7.38 13.24 -13.04
N ASN A 194 -8.15 13.97 -13.85
CA ASN A 194 -8.96 13.40 -14.93
C ASN A 194 -8.13 12.67 -16.03
N LYS A 195 -6.81 12.91 -16.08
CA LYS A 195 -5.89 12.22 -17.00
C LYS A 195 -5.28 10.95 -16.38
N GLY A 196 -5.66 10.57 -15.15
CA GLY A 196 -5.15 9.41 -14.43
C GLY A 196 -3.71 9.58 -13.93
N LYS A 197 -3.25 10.84 -13.75
CA LYS A 197 -1.96 11.17 -13.14
C LYS A 197 -2.18 11.61 -11.71
N LYS A 198 -1.22 11.34 -10.84
CA LYS A 198 -1.26 11.81 -9.45
C LYS A 198 -1.40 13.33 -9.39
N ASP A 199 -2.31 13.78 -8.55
CA ASP A 199 -2.61 15.20 -8.33
C ASP A 199 -2.00 15.65 -7.00
N ILE A 200 -1.04 16.56 -7.07
CA ILE A 200 -0.30 17.03 -5.90
C ILE A 200 -1.24 17.71 -4.87
N ASN A 201 -2.27 18.43 -5.31
CA ASN A 201 -3.21 19.09 -4.41
C ASN A 201 -4.07 18.06 -3.66
N LYS A 202 -4.50 16.99 -4.35
CA LYS A 202 -5.23 15.89 -3.72
C LYS A 202 -4.35 15.10 -2.74
N ILE A 203 -3.07 14.90 -3.08
CA ILE A 203 -2.09 14.26 -2.19
C ILE A 203 -1.87 15.12 -0.95
N ASP A 204 -1.66 16.42 -1.11
CA ASP A 204 -1.50 17.37 0.01
C ASP A 204 -2.73 17.33 0.95
N ARG A 205 -3.93 17.40 0.38
CA ARG A 205 -5.18 17.30 1.14
C ARG A 205 -5.26 15.98 1.93
N LEU A 206 -4.93 14.86 1.28
CA LEU A 206 -4.90 13.55 1.91
C LEU A 206 -3.94 13.52 3.11
N LEU A 207 -2.70 13.93 2.91
CA LEU A 207 -1.65 13.87 3.93
C LEU A 207 -1.95 14.80 5.12
N LYS A 208 -2.51 15.98 4.87
CA LYS A 208 -2.97 16.91 5.91
C LYS A 208 -4.15 16.35 6.68
N LEU A 209 -5.13 15.77 5.98
CA LEU A 209 -6.29 15.14 6.64
C LEU A 209 -5.86 13.95 7.49
N PHE A 210 -4.96 13.12 6.98
CA PHE A 210 -4.39 12.01 7.71
C PHE A 210 -3.70 12.51 8.99
N ALA A 211 -2.79 13.46 8.91
CA ALA A 211 -2.08 14.01 10.06
C ALA A 211 -3.04 14.59 11.11
N LYS A 212 -4.07 15.33 10.68
CA LYS A 212 -5.11 15.89 11.58
C LYS A 212 -5.92 14.81 12.28
N THR A 213 -6.32 13.76 11.54
CA THR A 213 -7.13 12.66 12.07
C THR A 213 -6.37 11.85 13.12
N TRP A 214 -5.04 11.78 12.99
CA TRP A 214 -4.15 11.03 13.89
C TRP A 214 -3.53 11.83 15.01
N GLY A 215 -3.79 13.13 15.06
CA GLY A 215 -3.21 13.98 16.09
C GLY A 215 -1.68 14.05 16.05
N LEU A 216 -1.10 13.87 14.87
CA LEU A 216 0.32 14.08 14.62
C LEU A 216 0.59 15.60 14.75
N LYS A 217 0.64 16.08 16.00
CA LYS A 217 1.13 17.41 16.28
C LYS A 217 2.61 17.43 15.94
N LYS A 218 3.03 18.34 15.06
CA LYS A 218 4.42 18.77 15.02
C LYS A 218 4.73 19.35 16.40
N GLU A 219 5.56 18.71 17.18
CA GLU A 219 6.40 19.43 18.12
C GLU A 219 7.35 20.28 17.28
N TYR A 220 7.02 21.55 17.14
CA TYR A 220 8.00 22.54 16.70
C TYR A 220 9.02 22.63 17.83
N GLN A 221 10.16 21.94 17.69
CA GLN A 221 11.36 22.32 18.43
C GLN A 221 11.74 23.71 17.90
N LEU A 222 11.53 24.73 18.76
CA LEU A 222 12.09 26.06 18.64
C LEU A 222 13.61 25.99 18.90
#